data_8cb7ad6c999b7aeefe656556e677fec8
#
_entry.id   8cb7ad6c999b7aeefe656556e677fec8
#
_cell.length_a   1.000
_cell.length_b   1.000
_cell.length_c   1.000
_cell.angle_alpha   90.00
_cell.angle_beta   90.00
_cell.angle_gamma   90.00
#
_symmetry.space_group_name_H-M   'P 1'
#
loop_
_entity.id
_entity.type
_entity.pdbx_description
1 polymer ?
#
loop_
_entity_poly.entity_id
_entity_poly.type
_entity_poly.pdbx_seq_one_letter_code
_entity_poly.pdbx_strand_id
1 'polypeptide(L)'
;MSSTFAVYPPPEQAFTRKVLFAVEILDAVTLEPVTRGLDVRATGLKGKPIVNYDGFFVWLEEGSLQPQQVVIDASKTPYESVTVPAALSPDKTIRIELAPRSDYPFTPGMCVLRASLLESSTGTRVAVAGAEVWLQWVDDNAAGTVWVDAPTHSHSGANGDFAAPLRLAPNQVPRLAAGGGQRAQLRVRRQSNTRTSAEFSLPAGRITDSPPFAWNDLTP
;
A
#
# COMPACT_ATOMS: atom_id res chain seq x y z
N MET A 1 -26.15 -55.15 44.21
CA MET A 1 -25.29 -54.01 44.39
C MET A 1 -24.79 -53.57 43.02
N SER A 2 -25.36 -52.51 42.44
CA SER A 2 -24.94 -51.99 41.12
C SER A 2 -23.84 -50.97 41.33
N SER A 3 -22.65 -51.28 40.80
CA SER A 3 -21.50 -50.34 40.82
C SER A 3 -21.62 -49.40 39.63
N THR A 4 -21.90 -48.12 39.88
CA THR A 4 -21.94 -47.06 38.88
C THR A 4 -20.50 -46.56 38.68
N PHE A 5 -19.88 -46.87 37.56
CA PHE A 5 -18.60 -46.31 37.18
C PHE A 5 -18.83 -44.87 36.70
N ALA A 6 -18.28 -43.91 37.41
CA ALA A 6 -18.19 -42.51 36.92
C ALA A 6 -17.19 -42.47 35.76
N VAL A 7 -17.65 -42.26 34.55
CA VAL A 7 -16.81 -41.98 33.39
C VAL A 7 -16.40 -40.51 33.50
N TYR A 8 -15.20 -40.23 33.98
CA TYR A 8 -14.60 -38.90 33.93
C TYR A 8 -14.29 -38.61 32.44
N PRO A 9 -14.70 -37.46 31.89
CA PRO A 9 -14.23 -37.06 30.58
C PRO A 9 -12.69 -36.97 30.60
N PRO A 10 -12.03 -37.38 29.50
CA PRO A 10 -10.58 -37.24 29.41
C PRO A 10 -10.18 -35.77 29.64
N PRO A 11 -9.05 -35.55 30.34
CA PRO A 11 -8.59 -34.18 30.54
C PRO A 11 -8.45 -33.46 29.17
N GLU A 12 -9.06 -32.30 29.04
CA GLU A 12 -8.91 -31.49 27.84
C GLU A 12 -7.42 -31.26 27.60
N GLN A 13 -6.92 -31.78 26.49
CA GLN A 13 -5.55 -31.53 26.07
C GLN A 13 -5.45 -30.10 25.61
N ALA A 14 -4.99 -29.20 26.47
CA ALA A 14 -4.68 -27.84 26.13
C ALA A 14 -3.40 -27.80 25.28
N PHE A 15 -3.54 -27.60 23.98
CA PHE A 15 -2.40 -27.34 23.09
C PHE A 15 -2.06 -25.86 23.12
N THR A 16 -0.94 -25.50 23.71
CA THR A 16 -0.40 -24.15 23.64
C THR A 16 0.46 -24.04 22.39
N ARG A 17 0.04 -23.24 21.41
CA ARG A 17 0.85 -22.91 20.25
C ARG A 17 1.40 -21.48 20.42
N LYS A 18 2.69 -21.32 20.15
CA LYS A 18 3.33 -20.01 20.21
C LYS A 18 3.23 -19.32 18.86
N VAL A 19 3.05 -18.00 18.88
CA VAL A 19 3.11 -17.18 17.68
C VAL A 19 4.57 -17.02 17.28
N LEU A 20 4.89 -17.35 16.04
CA LEU A 20 6.19 -17.11 15.44
C LEU A 20 6.32 -15.64 15.06
N PHE A 21 5.38 -15.12 14.25
CA PHE A 21 5.23 -13.73 13.91
C PHE A 21 3.83 -13.46 13.34
N ALA A 22 3.50 -12.18 13.20
CA ALA A 22 2.25 -11.71 12.63
C ALA A 22 2.52 -10.63 11.56
N VAL A 23 1.62 -10.52 10.60
CA VAL A 23 1.65 -9.49 9.56
C VAL A 23 0.34 -8.74 9.59
N GLU A 24 0.42 -7.43 9.78
CA GLU A 24 -0.68 -6.49 9.60
C GLU A 24 -0.63 -5.98 8.17
N ILE A 25 -1.69 -6.23 7.39
CA ILE A 25 -1.79 -5.77 6.01
C ILE A 25 -2.85 -4.68 5.96
N LEU A 26 -2.45 -3.49 5.55
CA LEU A 26 -3.31 -2.31 5.50
C LEU A 26 -3.47 -1.83 4.06
N ASP A 27 -4.60 -1.23 3.81
CA ASP A 27 -4.81 -0.37 2.65
C ASP A 27 -3.99 0.92 2.80
N ALA A 28 -3.07 1.21 1.88
CA ALA A 28 -2.25 2.42 1.94
C ALA A 28 -3.07 3.72 1.83
N VAL A 29 -4.32 3.64 1.36
CA VAL A 29 -5.20 4.80 1.16
C VAL A 29 -6.01 5.10 2.42
N THR A 30 -6.65 4.07 3.02
CA THR A 30 -7.56 4.22 4.17
C THR A 30 -6.94 3.86 5.51
N LEU A 31 -5.84 3.11 5.51
CA LEU A 31 -5.21 2.47 6.67
C LEU A 31 -6.09 1.43 7.37
N GLU A 32 -7.12 0.95 6.67
CA GLU A 32 -7.96 -0.13 7.18
C GLU A 32 -7.31 -1.50 6.90
N PRO A 33 -7.52 -2.50 7.78
CA PRO A 33 -7.00 -3.85 7.56
C PRO A 33 -7.57 -4.52 6.31
N VAL A 34 -6.70 -5.10 5.48
CA VAL A 34 -7.07 -5.87 4.28
C VAL A 34 -6.90 -7.36 4.60
N THR A 35 -8.01 -8.07 4.80
CA THR A 35 -8.00 -9.48 5.23
C THR A 35 -8.56 -10.44 4.18
N ARG A 36 -9.14 -9.93 3.10
CA ARG A 36 -9.85 -10.75 2.09
C ARG A 36 -9.24 -10.58 0.70
N GLY A 37 -9.36 -11.65 -0.09
CA GLY A 37 -8.90 -11.63 -1.50
C GLY A 37 -7.40 -11.75 -1.67
N LEU A 38 -6.63 -11.85 -0.60
CA LEU A 38 -5.17 -11.98 -0.61
C LEU A 38 -4.76 -13.44 -0.48
N ASP A 39 -3.69 -13.84 -1.20
CA ASP A 39 -2.93 -15.06 -0.92
C ASP A 39 -1.61 -14.66 -0.26
N VAL A 40 -1.52 -14.89 1.06
CA VAL A 40 -0.39 -14.46 1.88
C VAL A 40 0.45 -15.66 2.26
N ARG A 41 1.74 -15.62 1.97
CA ARG A 41 2.70 -16.72 2.22
C ARG A 41 3.96 -16.16 2.85
N ALA A 42 4.60 -16.97 3.68
CA ALA A 42 5.94 -16.67 4.18
C ALA A 42 6.91 -17.72 3.62
N THR A 43 7.91 -17.29 2.84
CA THR A 43 8.94 -18.20 2.32
C THR A 43 9.79 -18.74 3.47
N GLY A 44 10.13 -20.02 3.42
CA GLY A 44 10.79 -20.72 4.54
C GLY A 44 9.83 -21.38 5.53
N LEU A 45 8.53 -21.11 5.46
CA LEU A 45 7.49 -21.77 6.25
C LEU A 45 6.59 -22.62 5.37
N LYS A 46 6.05 -23.73 5.92
CA LYS A 46 5.17 -24.64 5.18
C LYS A 46 3.69 -24.33 5.35
N GLY A 47 3.32 -23.74 6.48
CA GLY A 47 1.94 -23.47 6.83
C GLY A 47 1.41 -22.16 6.23
N LYS A 48 0.09 -22.14 5.95
CA LYS A 48 -0.62 -20.89 5.68
C LYS A 48 -0.85 -20.12 6.98
N PRO A 49 -0.93 -18.78 6.93
CA PRO A 49 -1.26 -18.01 8.13
C PRO A 49 -2.71 -18.23 8.54
N ILE A 50 -2.97 -18.02 9.80
CA ILE A 50 -4.32 -17.91 10.36
C ILE A 50 -4.64 -16.42 10.46
N VAL A 51 -5.80 -16.00 9.97
CA VAL A 51 -6.26 -14.62 10.18
C VAL A 51 -6.96 -14.56 11.53
N ASN A 52 -6.44 -13.73 12.45
CA ASN A 52 -7.05 -13.53 13.76
C ASN A 52 -8.21 -12.53 13.69
N TYR A 53 -8.89 -12.31 14.84
CA TYR A 53 -10.02 -11.40 14.94
C TYR A 53 -9.67 -9.92 14.63
N ASP A 54 -8.43 -9.52 14.93
CA ASP A 54 -7.92 -8.15 14.70
C ASP A 54 -7.43 -7.94 13.25
N GLY A 55 -7.52 -8.96 12.39
CA GLY A 55 -7.13 -8.87 10.98
C GLY A 55 -5.66 -9.18 10.70
N PHE A 56 -4.90 -9.66 11.69
CA PHE A 56 -3.51 -10.05 11.48
C PHE A 56 -3.40 -11.43 10.84
N PHE A 57 -2.48 -11.60 9.93
CA PHE A 57 -2.04 -12.89 9.39
C PHE A 57 -0.96 -13.45 10.31
N VAL A 58 -1.27 -14.53 11.03
CA VAL A 58 -0.45 -15.07 12.12
C VAL A 58 0.13 -16.42 11.72
N TRP A 59 1.44 -16.59 11.85
CA TRP A 59 2.13 -17.87 11.76
C TRP A 59 2.46 -18.40 13.16
N LEU A 60 2.22 -19.68 13.35
CA LEU A 60 2.54 -20.37 14.59
C LEU A 60 3.92 -21.01 14.47
N GLU A 61 4.62 -21.17 15.60
CA GLU A 61 5.91 -21.84 15.63
C GLU A 61 5.79 -23.30 15.14
N GLU A 62 6.60 -23.64 14.13
CA GLU A 62 6.75 -24.97 13.58
C GLU A 62 8.25 -25.32 13.56
N GLY A 63 8.77 -25.82 14.68
CA GLY A 63 10.19 -26.19 14.81
C GLY A 63 11.14 -24.98 14.73
N SER A 64 12.28 -25.15 14.04
CA SER A 64 13.32 -24.12 13.91
C SER A 64 13.24 -23.32 12.59
N LEU A 65 12.13 -23.44 11.85
CA LEU A 65 11.97 -22.74 10.58
C LEU A 65 11.87 -21.22 10.81
N GLN A 66 12.57 -20.45 9.96
CA GLN A 66 12.54 -19.00 9.98
C GLN A 66 11.99 -18.44 8.66
N PRO A 67 11.09 -17.47 8.70
CA PRO A 67 10.63 -16.80 7.49
C PRO A 67 11.76 -15.96 6.88
N GLN A 68 11.84 -15.93 5.54
CA GLN A 68 12.79 -15.12 4.80
C GLN A 68 12.12 -13.90 4.18
N GLN A 69 10.94 -14.11 3.62
CA GLN A 69 10.15 -13.08 2.97
C GLN A 69 8.65 -13.33 3.20
N VAL A 70 7.88 -12.26 3.21
CA VAL A 70 6.42 -12.31 3.11
C VAL A 70 6.03 -11.95 1.68
N VAL A 71 5.31 -12.84 1.02
CA VAL A 71 4.79 -12.67 -0.33
C VAL A 71 3.29 -12.50 -0.23
N ILE A 72 2.77 -11.39 -0.77
CA ILE A 72 1.35 -11.08 -0.82
C ILE A 72 0.94 -11.02 -2.28
N ASP A 73 0.18 -12.01 -2.72
CA ASP A 73 -0.48 -11.98 -4.02
C ASP A 73 -1.85 -11.31 -3.86
N ALA A 74 -1.98 -10.12 -4.40
CA ALA A 74 -3.17 -9.28 -4.38
C ALA A 74 -3.85 -9.20 -5.76
N SER A 75 -3.52 -10.08 -6.70
CA SER A 75 -3.98 -10.04 -8.11
C SER A 75 -5.50 -10.07 -8.28
N LYS A 76 -6.23 -10.55 -7.27
CA LYS A 76 -7.71 -10.58 -7.25
C LYS A 76 -8.34 -9.39 -6.53
N THR A 77 -7.54 -8.41 -6.18
CA THR A 77 -7.94 -7.21 -5.43
C THR A 77 -7.50 -5.95 -6.18
N PRO A 78 -7.97 -4.76 -5.80
CA PRO A 78 -7.52 -3.51 -6.42
C PRO A 78 -6.17 -3.03 -5.88
N TYR A 79 -5.34 -3.92 -5.31
CA TYR A 79 -4.02 -3.61 -4.79
C TYR A 79 -2.92 -4.24 -5.61
N GLU A 80 -1.72 -3.73 -5.45
CA GLU A 80 -0.51 -4.31 -6.01
C GLU A 80 -0.02 -5.47 -5.16
N SER A 81 0.46 -6.53 -5.82
CA SER A 81 1.15 -7.62 -5.14
C SER A 81 2.53 -7.16 -4.67
N VAL A 82 2.95 -7.60 -3.48
CA VAL A 82 4.21 -7.16 -2.88
C VAL A 82 4.97 -8.33 -2.25
N THR A 83 6.30 -8.23 -2.28
CA THR A 83 7.20 -9.13 -1.55
C THR A 83 8.09 -8.27 -0.66
N VAL A 84 8.09 -8.54 0.64
CA VAL A 84 8.91 -7.83 1.62
C VAL A 84 9.80 -8.79 2.40
N PRO A 85 10.99 -8.37 2.83
CA PRO A 85 11.81 -9.15 3.74
C PRO A 85 11.06 -9.41 5.06
N ALA A 86 11.12 -10.62 5.59
CA ALA A 86 10.58 -10.96 6.90
C ALA A 86 11.55 -10.52 8.01
N ALA A 87 11.83 -9.22 8.08
CA ALA A 87 12.62 -8.65 9.18
C ALA A 87 11.75 -8.64 10.44
N LEU A 88 11.97 -9.63 11.31
CA LEU A 88 11.22 -9.73 12.56
C LEU A 88 11.66 -8.63 13.52
N SER A 89 10.72 -7.76 13.89
CA SER A 89 10.87 -6.81 14.99
C SER A 89 10.77 -7.52 16.35
N PRO A 90 11.21 -6.90 17.46
CA PRO A 90 11.10 -7.50 18.79
C PRO A 90 9.67 -7.89 19.20
N ASP A 91 8.67 -7.20 18.70
CA ASP A 91 7.25 -7.48 18.89
C ASP A 91 6.70 -8.54 17.91
N LYS A 92 7.55 -9.07 17.03
CA LYS A 92 7.20 -10.08 16.04
C LYS A 92 6.08 -9.68 15.07
N THR A 93 5.89 -8.39 14.86
CA THR A 93 4.86 -7.84 13.95
C THR A 93 5.51 -7.13 12.78
N ILE A 94 5.01 -7.41 11.57
CA ILE A 94 5.39 -6.73 10.34
C ILE A 94 4.15 -6.00 9.83
N ARG A 95 4.29 -4.69 9.58
CA ARG A 95 3.23 -3.88 8.97
C ARG A 95 3.53 -3.63 7.50
N ILE A 96 2.55 -3.88 6.65
CA ILE A 96 2.65 -3.75 5.19
C ILE A 96 1.46 -2.94 4.70
N GLU A 97 1.73 -1.84 4.03
CA GLU A 97 0.71 -1.02 3.37
C GLU A 97 0.66 -1.42 1.88
N LEU A 98 -0.51 -1.88 1.41
CA LEU A 98 -0.70 -2.26 0.02
C LEU A 98 -0.99 -1.03 -0.84
N ALA A 99 -0.18 -0.81 -1.85
CA ALA A 99 -0.36 0.24 -2.82
C ALA A 99 -1.63 0.02 -3.67
N PRO A 100 -2.41 1.07 -3.96
CA PRO A 100 -3.56 0.95 -4.83
C PRO A 100 -3.13 0.82 -6.30
N ARG A 101 -3.83 -0.01 -7.06
CA ARG A 101 -3.74 -0.05 -8.52
C ARG A 101 -4.52 1.11 -9.15
N SER A 102 -4.35 1.32 -10.44
CA SER A 102 -5.09 2.37 -11.18
C SER A 102 -6.62 2.18 -11.17
N ASP A 103 -7.09 0.92 -11.01
CA ASP A 103 -8.50 0.54 -10.92
C ASP A 103 -9.06 0.53 -9.48
N TYR A 104 -8.30 0.99 -8.50
CA TYR A 104 -8.74 1.08 -7.11
C TYR A 104 -10.02 1.92 -6.96
N PRO A 105 -11.04 1.43 -6.20
CA PRO A 105 -12.33 2.11 -6.05
C PRO A 105 -12.24 3.23 -4.99
N PHE A 106 -11.59 4.34 -5.32
CA PHE A 106 -11.50 5.48 -4.41
C PHE A 106 -12.88 5.98 -3.99
N THR A 107 -13.04 6.24 -2.70
CA THR A 107 -14.29 6.80 -2.17
C THR A 107 -14.46 8.27 -2.55
N PRO A 108 -15.70 8.75 -2.74
CA PRO A 108 -15.98 10.18 -2.94
C PRO A 108 -15.40 11.03 -1.80
N GLY A 109 -14.85 12.18 -2.13
CA GLY A 109 -14.20 13.07 -1.17
C GLY A 109 -12.68 12.88 -1.06
N MET A 110 -12.12 11.86 -1.69
CA MET A 110 -10.67 11.70 -1.79
C MET A 110 -10.09 12.57 -2.91
N CYS A 111 -8.88 13.06 -2.67
CA CYS A 111 -8.13 13.81 -3.65
C CYS A 111 -7.20 12.85 -4.39
N VAL A 112 -7.47 12.58 -5.66
CA VAL A 112 -6.74 11.57 -6.45
C VAL A 112 -6.43 12.11 -7.83
N LEU A 113 -5.20 11.93 -8.28
CA LEU A 113 -4.79 12.14 -9.67
C LEU A 113 -4.79 10.80 -10.41
N ARG A 114 -5.53 10.69 -11.50
CA ARG A 114 -5.44 9.59 -12.45
C ARG A 114 -4.83 10.08 -13.75
N ALA A 115 -3.86 9.35 -14.28
CA ALA A 115 -3.22 9.66 -15.55
C ALA A 115 -2.50 8.43 -16.12
N SER A 116 -1.85 8.61 -17.26
CA SER A 116 -0.91 7.64 -17.82
C SER A 116 0.50 8.24 -17.86
N LEU A 117 1.50 7.39 -17.69
CA LEU A 117 2.91 7.76 -17.83
C LEU A 117 3.46 7.18 -19.14
N LEU A 118 3.97 8.05 -20.00
CA LEU A 118 4.54 7.73 -21.30
C LEU A 118 6.03 8.08 -21.34
N GLU A 119 6.78 7.49 -22.25
CA GLU A 119 8.20 7.86 -22.44
C GLU A 119 8.35 9.31 -22.94
N SER A 120 7.49 9.72 -23.88
CA SER A 120 7.54 11.05 -24.52
C SER A 120 6.14 11.57 -24.80
N SER A 121 5.98 12.88 -24.80
CA SER A 121 4.76 13.58 -25.21
C SER A 121 4.57 13.61 -26.73
N THR A 122 5.63 13.34 -27.49
CA THR A 122 5.63 13.37 -28.98
C THR A 122 5.99 12.00 -29.55
N GLY A 123 5.44 11.71 -30.73
CA GLY A 123 5.73 10.45 -31.45
C GLY A 123 4.85 9.28 -31.02
N THR A 124 5.42 8.07 -31.08
CA THR A 124 4.71 6.84 -30.71
C THR A 124 4.47 6.80 -29.19
N ARG A 125 3.23 6.51 -28.78
CA ARG A 125 2.88 6.33 -27.37
C ARG A 125 3.50 5.06 -26.83
N VAL A 126 4.58 5.19 -26.08
CA VAL A 126 5.23 4.10 -25.36
C VAL A 126 4.96 4.26 -23.88
N ALA A 127 4.28 3.29 -23.29
CA ALA A 127 3.95 3.29 -21.88
C ALA A 127 5.20 3.08 -21.01
N VAL A 128 5.30 3.79 -19.90
CA VAL A 128 6.29 3.53 -18.86
C VAL A 128 5.61 2.69 -17.80
N ALA A 129 5.92 1.42 -17.74
CA ALA A 129 5.38 0.48 -16.76
C ALA A 129 6.29 0.32 -15.54
N GLY A 130 5.71 0.07 -14.36
CA GLY A 130 6.43 -0.24 -13.13
C GLY A 130 7.20 0.94 -12.52
N ALA A 131 6.96 2.16 -12.99
CA ALA A 131 7.51 3.36 -12.34
C ALA A 131 6.69 3.66 -11.07
N GLU A 132 7.39 3.93 -9.98
CA GLU A 132 6.75 4.39 -8.75
C GLU A 132 6.31 5.85 -8.89
N VAL A 133 5.08 6.15 -8.50
CA VAL A 133 4.46 7.47 -8.62
C VAL A 133 3.82 7.90 -7.31
N TRP A 134 4.01 9.16 -6.95
CA TRP A 134 3.35 9.78 -5.80
C TRP A 134 3.18 11.28 -6.00
N LEU A 135 2.31 11.87 -5.21
CA LEU A 135 2.10 13.31 -5.20
C LEU A 135 3.01 13.98 -4.17
N GLN A 136 3.45 15.19 -4.49
CA GLN A 136 3.91 16.15 -3.50
C GLN A 136 2.91 17.31 -3.41
N TRP A 137 2.84 17.91 -2.24
CA TRP A 137 1.99 19.04 -1.95
C TRP A 137 2.75 20.09 -1.14
N VAL A 138 2.28 21.32 -1.15
CA VAL A 138 2.92 22.42 -0.39
C VAL A 138 2.25 22.55 0.96
N ASP A 139 3.02 22.43 2.05
CA ASP A 139 2.53 22.64 3.41
C ASP A 139 2.32 24.14 3.68
N ASP A 140 1.10 24.53 4.04
CA ASP A 140 0.76 25.91 4.37
C ASP A 140 1.21 26.33 5.77
N ASN A 141 1.49 25.37 6.65
CA ASN A 141 2.03 25.64 7.98
C ASN A 141 3.53 25.97 7.95
N ALA A 142 4.21 25.69 6.85
CA ALA A 142 5.64 25.95 6.71
C ALA A 142 5.91 27.36 6.15
N ALA A 143 6.93 28.02 6.67
CA ALA A 143 7.42 29.27 6.10
C ALA A 143 8.05 29.01 4.71
N GLY A 144 7.62 29.74 3.70
CA GLY A 144 8.08 29.56 2.32
C GLY A 144 7.35 28.45 1.57
N THR A 145 7.98 27.90 0.53
CA THR A 145 7.43 26.79 -0.26
C THR A 145 8.16 25.51 0.12
N VAL A 146 7.53 24.71 0.97
CA VAL A 146 8.05 23.41 1.38
C VAL A 146 7.19 22.32 0.74
N TRP A 147 7.81 21.50 -0.11
CA TRP A 147 7.18 20.37 -0.75
C TRP A 147 7.26 19.14 0.15
N VAL A 148 6.13 18.50 0.38
CA VAL A 148 5.99 17.31 1.24
C VAL A 148 5.50 16.14 0.39
N ASP A 149 6.15 14.99 0.50
CA ASP A 149 5.72 13.78 -0.18
C ASP A 149 4.42 13.24 0.44
N ALA A 150 3.46 12.89 -0.40
CA ALA A 150 2.33 12.10 0.05
C ALA A 150 2.81 10.71 0.50
N PRO A 151 2.29 10.17 1.59
CA PRO A 151 2.77 8.89 2.14
C PRO A 151 2.37 7.68 1.28
N THR A 152 1.37 7.83 0.41
CA THR A 152 0.89 6.74 -0.44
C THR A 152 1.55 6.81 -1.80
N HIS A 153 2.27 5.75 -2.14
CA HIS A 153 2.88 5.55 -3.44
C HIS A 153 2.11 4.47 -4.20
N SER A 154 2.05 4.57 -5.51
CA SER A 154 1.51 3.57 -6.43
C SER A 154 2.49 3.34 -7.57
N HIS A 155 2.20 2.39 -8.47
CA HIS A 155 3.04 2.14 -9.63
C HIS A 155 2.23 2.29 -10.92
N SER A 156 2.92 2.67 -11.98
CA SER A 156 2.33 2.66 -13.31
C SER A 156 2.13 1.23 -13.80
N GLY A 157 0.92 0.92 -14.26
CA GLY A 157 0.55 -0.37 -14.82
C GLY A 157 1.22 -0.66 -16.19
N ALA A 158 0.91 -1.81 -16.77
CA ALA A 158 1.47 -2.21 -18.08
C ALA A 158 1.21 -1.20 -19.19
N ASN A 159 0.08 -0.49 -19.14
CA ASN A 159 -0.29 0.57 -20.10
C ASN A 159 0.18 1.96 -19.68
N GLY A 160 0.98 2.05 -18.61
CA GLY A 160 1.41 3.30 -18.02
C GLY A 160 0.37 3.95 -17.09
N ASP A 161 -0.84 3.40 -16.97
CA ASP A 161 -1.91 4.00 -16.15
C ASP A 161 -1.56 3.91 -14.66
N PHE A 162 -1.83 4.99 -13.94
CA PHE A 162 -1.62 5.07 -12.50
C PHE A 162 -2.72 5.90 -11.82
N ALA A 163 -2.83 5.72 -10.51
CA ALA A 163 -3.62 6.58 -9.64
C ALA A 163 -2.79 6.98 -8.43
N ALA A 164 -2.60 8.27 -8.23
CA ALA A 164 -1.84 8.82 -7.12
C ALA A 164 -2.78 9.56 -6.15
N PRO A 165 -3.12 8.95 -5.00
CA PRO A 165 -3.93 9.59 -3.99
C PRO A 165 -3.10 10.58 -3.16
N LEU A 166 -3.73 11.70 -2.79
CA LEU A 166 -3.20 12.63 -1.82
C LEU A 166 -3.88 12.37 -0.47
N ARG A 167 -3.22 11.61 0.37
CA ARG A 167 -3.65 11.38 1.75
C ARG A 167 -2.94 12.37 2.67
N LEU A 168 -3.71 13.18 3.36
CA LEU A 168 -3.21 14.14 4.34
C LEU A 168 -3.52 13.65 5.76
N ALA A 169 -2.61 13.88 6.70
CA ALA A 169 -2.88 13.70 8.11
C ALA A 169 -3.79 14.84 8.62
N PRO A 170 -4.53 14.64 9.72
CA PRO A 170 -5.49 15.65 10.22
C PRO A 170 -4.87 17.02 10.57
N ASN A 171 -3.58 17.07 10.84
CA ASN A 171 -2.83 18.31 11.14
C ASN A 171 -2.13 18.93 9.93
N GLN A 172 -2.24 18.30 8.76
CA GLN A 172 -1.63 18.79 7.54
C GLN A 172 -2.59 19.71 6.77
N VAL A 173 -2.12 20.88 6.40
CA VAL A 173 -2.90 21.88 5.68
C VAL A 173 -2.24 22.17 4.33
N PRO A 174 -2.83 21.71 3.22
CA PRO A 174 -2.28 21.95 1.91
C PRO A 174 -2.49 23.41 1.49
N ARG A 175 -1.45 24.04 0.95
CA ARG A 175 -1.56 25.37 0.36
C ARG A 175 -2.38 25.32 -0.92
N LEU A 176 -3.30 26.26 -1.06
CA LEU A 176 -4.15 26.35 -2.22
C LEU A 176 -3.44 27.09 -3.38
N ALA A 177 -3.71 26.64 -4.59
CA ALA A 177 -3.37 27.37 -5.81
C ALA A 177 -4.36 28.51 -6.06
N ALA A 178 -4.03 29.43 -6.96
CA ALA A 178 -4.88 30.59 -7.30
C ALA A 178 -6.30 30.21 -7.77
N GLY A 179 -6.53 28.98 -8.23
CA GLY A 179 -7.84 28.45 -8.65
C GLY A 179 -8.60 27.65 -7.58
N GLY A 180 -8.14 27.64 -6.32
CA GLY A 180 -8.82 26.97 -5.20
C GLY A 180 -8.53 25.46 -5.06
N GLY A 181 -7.74 24.86 -5.93
CA GLY A 181 -7.21 23.50 -5.76
C GLY A 181 -5.92 23.49 -4.93
N GLN A 182 -5.53 22.31 -4.47
CA GLN A 182 -4.27 22.12 -3.75
C GLN A 182 -3.09 22.25 -4.70
N ARG A 183 -2.03 22.94 -4.29
CA ARG A 183 -0.77 23.00 -5.04
C ARG A 183 -0.10 21.64 -4.98
N ALA A 184 0.05 21.00 -6.11
CA ALA A 184 0.61 19.66 -6.21
C ALA A 184 1.61 19.55 -7.37
N GLN A 185 2.48 18.57 -7.27
CA GLN A 185 3.32 18.08 -8.36
C GLN A 185 3.42 16.56 -8.28
N LEU A 186 3.60 15.93 -9.43
CA LEU A 186 3.79 14.49 -9.53
C LEU A 186 5.27 14.19 -9.43
N ARG A 187 5.64 13.26 -8.53
CA ARG A 187 6.96 12.64 -8.54
C ARG A 187 6.89 11.24 -9.12
N VAL A 188 7.88 10.92 -9.91
CA VAL A 188 8.01 9.63 -10.57
C VAL A 188 9.42 9.10 -10.35
N ARG A 189 9.54 7.86 -9.87
CA ARG A 189 10.81 7.15 -9.73
C ARG A 189 10.86 5.95 -10.66
N ARG A 190 11.85 5.93 -11.52
CA ARG A 190 12.14 4.81 -12.40
C ARG A 190 13.56 4.33 -12.13
N GLN A 191 13.70 3.12 -11.62
CA GLN A 191 14.97 2.61 -11.11
C GLN A 191 15.58 3.55 -10.05
N SER A 192 16.76 4.11 -10.27
CA SER A 192 17.42 5.07 -9.37
C SER A 192 17.11 6.54 -9.68
N ASN A 193 16.40 6.83 -10.78
CA ASN A 193 16.14 8.20 -11.24
C ASN A 193 14.77 8.67 -10.76
N THR A 194 14.74 9.80 -10.09
CA THR A 194 13.50 10.47 -9.69
C THR A 194 13.34 11.74 -10.51
N ARG A 195 12.15 11.97 -11.03
CA ARG A 195 11.78 13.17 -11.78
C ARG A 195 10.47 13.75 -11.26
N THR A 196 10.27 15.02 -11.52
CA THR A 196 9.15 15.79 -10.98
C THR A 196 8.46 16.56 -12.10
N SER A 197 7.12 16.61 -12.10
CA SER A 197 6.34 17.42 -13.03
C SER A 197 6.42 18.91 -12.70
N ALA A 198 5.99 19.76 -13.63
CA ALA A 198 5.59 21.10 -13.27
C ALA A 198 4.48 21.08 -12.21
N GLU A 199 4.36 22.17 -11.45
CA GLU A 199 3.27 22.36 -10.49
C GLU A 199 1.92 22.46 -11.20
N PHE A 200 0.90 21.86 -10.60
CA PHE A 200 -0.49 21.96 -11.04
C PHE A 200 -1.45 22.12 -9.86
N SER A 201 -2.67 22.53 -10.16
CA SER A 201 -3.75 22.61 -9.18
C SER A 201 -4.54 21.31 -9.17
N LEU A 202 -4.61 20.65 -8.00
CA LEU A 202 -5.38 19.43 -7.79
C LEU A 202 -6.66 19.75 -7.01
N PRO A 203 -7.86 19.59 -7.59
CA PRO A 203 -9.11 19.89 -6.91
C PRO A 203 -9.27 19.04 -5.65
N ALA A 204 -9.64 19.68 -4.54
CA ALA A 204 -9.85 18.99 -3.28
C ALA A 204 -11.08 18.07 -3.35
N GLY A 205 -10.97 16.90 -2.75
CA GLY A 205 -12.08 15.95 -2.61
C GLY A 205 -12.59 15.35 -3.93
N ARG A 206 -11.79 15.35 -4.98
CA ARG A 206 -12.17 14.82 -6.29
C ARG A 206 -11.13 13.91 -6.89
N ILE A 207 -11.60 12.94 -7.66
CA ILE A 207 -10.78 12.16 -8.58
C ILE A 207 -10.63 13.01 -9.84
N THR A 208 -9.40 13.30 -10.22
CA THR A 208 -9.07 14.16 -11.36
C THR A 208 -8.36 13.34 -12.41
N ASP A 209 -8.96 13.20 -13.58
CA ASP A 209 -8.30 12.63 -14.74
C ASP A 209 -7.45 13.71 -15.42
N SER A 210 -6.17 13.42 -15.62
CA SER A 210 -5.21 14.32 -16.24
C SER A 210 -4.76 13.79 -17.61
N PRO A 211 -4.35 14.65 -18.52
CA PRO A 211 -3.58 14.25 -19.69
C PRO A 211 -2.36 13.42 -19.27
N PRO A 212 -1.83 12.57 -20.19
CA PRO A 212 -0.64 11.80 -19.91
C PRO A 212 0.55 12.67 -19.51
N PHE A 213 1.34 12.17 -18.56
CA PHE A 213 2.66 12.71 -18.22
C PHE A 213 3.71 12.01 -19.10
N ALA A 214 4.68 12.76 -19.60
CA ALA A 214 5.80 12.19 -20.33
C ALA A 214 7.06 12.19 -19.47
N TRP A 215 7.68 11.02 -19.32
CA TRP A 215 8.90 10.87 -18.52
C TRP A 215 10.01 11.82 -18.95
N ASN A 216 10.17 12.03 -20.26
CA ASN A 216 11.22 12.90 -20.79
C ASN A 216 10.97 14.39 -20.52
N ASP A 217 9.72 14.78 -20.26
CA ASP A 217 9.34 16.17 -19.97
C ASP A 217 9.40 16.50 -18.47
N LEU A 218 9.56 15.47 -17.61
CA LEU A 218 9.75 15.67 -16.17
C LEU A 218 11.17 16.13 -15.88
N THR A 219 11.30 17.05 -14.92
CA THR A 219 12.61 17.58 -14.47
C THR A 219 13.26 16.65 -13.45
N PRO A 220 14.59 16.46 -13.47
CA PRO A 220 15.35 15.72 -12.47
C PRO A 220 15.19 16.24 -11.05
#